data_d8186eb86dd5ed6e26a857dcc1dcfe51
#
_entry.id   d8186eb86dd5ed6e26a857dcc1dcfe51
#
_cell.length_a   1.000
_cell.length_b   1.000
_cell.length_c   1.000
_cell.angle_alpha   90.00
_cell.angle_beta   90.00
_cell.angle_gamma   90.00
#
_symmetry.space_group_name_H-M   'P 1'
#
loop_
_entity.id
_entity.type
_entity.pdbx_description
1 polymer ?
#
loop_
_entity_poly.entity_id
_entity_poly.type
_entity_poly.pdbx_seq_one_letter_code
_entity_poly.pdbx_strand_id
1 'polypeptide(L)'
;MTNVKTNSIKAWLLAARPKTLTGAAIPVMLGCALAFIYGHFQLTPALLCFLFAFLMQIDANFINDLFDFLKGSDREDRLGPERACAQGWISAKAMKAGIACTTLLAGITGLCLLHYGGLEMIPVGIACMIFAFLYTAGPYPLAYHGWGDLLVLVFFGFVPVGCTYYVMAHDWNMSVTMASLACGLIIDTLLMINNFRDREQDAISGKKTIVVRLGAKAGLILYFLLGLAACWCCFYFLEIGKIYAVLLPQLYLIPHILTTQHMARIYRGKALNGILGETSRNMLIFGLLLTLGLIL
;
A
#
# COMPACT_ATOMS: atom_id res chain seq x y z
N MET A 1 -5.28 -20.64 -19.95
CA MET A 1 -5.47 -20.90 -18.49
C MET A 1 -4.16 -21.42 -17.94
N THR A 2 -3.51 -20.72 -17.03
CA THR A 2 -2.29 -21.22 -16.37
C THR A 2 -2.70 -22.39 -15.46
N ASN A 3 -2.19 -23.60 -15.77
CA ASN A 3 -2.49 -24.80 -14.99
C ASN A 3 -1.77 -24.68 -13.64
N VAL A 4 -2.44 -24.09 -12.61
CA VAL A 4 -1.92 -23.91 -11.27
C VAL A 4 -2.52 -25.00 -10.38
N LYS A 5 -1.66 -25.90 -9.88
CA LYS A 5 -2.10 -26.97 -8.96
C LYS A 5 -2.61 -26.35 -7.66
N THR A 6 -3.78 -26.82 -7.19
CA THR A 6 -4.41 -26.34 -5.96
C THR A 6 -3.47 -26.47 -4.75
N ASN A 7 -3.43 -25.44 -3.93
CA ASN A 7 -2.60 -25.30 -2.73
C ASN A 7 -1.08 -25.46 -2.98
N SER A 8 -0.61 -25.30 -4.21
CA SER A 8 0.81 -25.36 -4.54
C SER A 8 1.56 -24.09 -4.09
N ILE A 9 2.88 -24.17 -3.98
CA ILE A 9 3.75 -23.01 -3.69
C ILE A 9 3.49 -21.88 -4.69
N LYS A 10 3.32 -22.22 -5.99
CA LYS A 10 2.99 -21.23 -7.04
C LYS A 10 1.65 -20.53 -6.75
N ALA A 11 0.62 -21.27 -6.28
CA ALA A 11 -0.66 -20.67 -5.91
C ALA A 11 -0.51 -19.67 -4.77
N TRP A 12 0.25 -20.03 -3.73
CA TRP A 12 0.52 -19.14 -2.59
C TRP A 12 1.33 -17.89 -2.97
N LEU A 13 2.34 -18.03 -3.82
CA LEU A 13 3.09 -16.87 -4.33
C LEU A 13 2.19 -15.93 -5.14
N LEU A 14 1.28 -16.46 -5.96
CA LEU A 14 0.32 -15.63 -6.70
C LEU A 14 -0.65 -14.92 -5.76
N ALA A 15 -1.14 -15.60 -4.71
CA ALA A 15 -2.03 -15.01 -3.71
C ALA A 15 -1.33 -13.94 -2.86
N ALA A 16 -0.06 -14.12 -2.51
CA ALA A 16 0.75 -13.14 -1.78
C ALA A 16 1.02 -11.85 -2.59
N ARG A 17 0.87 -11.89 -3.92
CA ARG A 17 1.02 -10.73 -4.84
C ARG A 17 2.34 -9.98 -4.64
N PRO A 18 3.51 -10.56 -5.00
CA PRO A 18 4.81 -9.94 -4.78
C PRO A 18 4.93 -8.50 -5.30
N LYS A 19 4.20 -8.16 -6.38
CA LYS A 19 4.19 -6.79 -6.93
C LYS A 19 3.63 -5.74 -5.96
N THR A 20 2.79 -6.12 -5.00
CA THR A 20 2.24 -5.20 -4.01
C THR A 20 3.16 -5.01 -2.80
N LEU A 21 4.17 -5.87 -2.64
CA LEU A 21 5.15 -5.75 -1.54
C LEU A 21 6.02 -4.49 -1.68
N THR A 22 6.15 -3.93 -2.87
CA THR A 22 6.79 -2.62 -3.06
C THR A 22 6.10 -1.53 -2.26
N GLY A 23 4.75 -1.57 -2.17
CA GLY A 23 3.97 -0.65 -1.35
C GLY A 23 4.22 -0.78 0.16
N ALA A 24 4.65 -1.97 0.62
CA ALA A 24 5.06 -2.19 2.01
C ALA A 24 6.53 -1.84 2.25
N ALA A 25 7.40 -2.00 1.25
CA ALA A 25 8.83 -1.73 1.37
C ALA A 25 9.15 -0.23 1.41
N ILE A 26 8.55 0.57 0.54
CA ILE A 26 8.83 2.00 0.39
C ILE A 26 8.70 2.76 1.71
N PRO A 27 7.58 2.67 2.45
CA PRO A 27 7.44 3.43 3.69
C PRO A 27 8.47 3.03 4.75
N VAL A 28 8.82 1.75 4.87
CA VAL A 28 9.86 1.29 5.80
C VAL A 28 11.23 1.85 5.39
N MET A 29 11.55 1.85 4.09
CA MET A 29 12.79 2.47 3.58
C MET A 29 12.87 3.95 3.94
N LEU A 30 11.78 4.71 3.80
CA LEU A 30 11.73 6.13 4.17
C LEU A 30 11.89 6.33 5.67
N GLY A 31 11.24 5.54 6.51
CA GLY A 31 11.43 5.57 7.97
C GLY A 31 12.87 5.26 8.37
N CYS A 32 13.50 4.27 7.71
CA CYS A 32 14.91 3.95 7.92
C CYS A 32 15.86 5.09 7.47
N ALA A 33 15.58 5.73 6.32
CA ALA A 33 16.39 6.85 5.84
C ALA A 33 16.31 8.04 6.80
N LEU A 34 15.12 8.34 7.31
CA LEU A 34 14.94 9.37 8.34
C LEU A 34 15.71 9.03 9.61
N ALA A 35 15.60 7.80 10.11
CA ALA A 35 16.38 7.36 11.27
C ALA A 35 17.90 7.47 11.03
N PHE A 36 18.34 7.20 9.81
CA PHE A 36 19.75 7.31 9.43
C PHE A 36 20.25 8.78 9.48
N ILE A 37 19.52 9.71 8.87
CA ILE A 37 19.94 11.13 8.82
C ILE A 37 19.90 11.82 10.19
N TYR A 38 19.06 11.32 11.11
CA TYR A 38 19.01 11.80 12.49
C TYR A 38 19.91 11.02 13.47
N GLY A 39 20.72 10.06 12.96
CA GLY A 39 21.71 9.33 13.76
C GLY A 39 21.13 8.21 14.64
N HIS A 40 19.89 7.77 14.39
CA HIS A 40 19.17 6.76 15.20
C HIS A 40 19.05 5.39 14.50
N PHE A 41 19.60 5.23 13.29
CA PHE A 41 19.42 3.99 12.53
C PHE A 41 19.95 2.75 13.25
N GLN A 42 19.12 1.73 13.35
CA GLN A 42 19.47 0.41 13.90
C GLN A 42 18.99 -0.69 12.95
N LEU A 43 19.89 -1.61 12.60
CA LEU A 43 19.59 -2.66 11.60
C LEU A 43 18.51 -3.64 12.07
N THR A 44 18.56 -4.08 13.33
CA THR A 44 17.63 -5.11 13.83
C THR A 44 16.17 -4.63 13.81
N PRO A 45 15.80 -3.47 14.40
CA PRO A 45 14.43 -2.97 14.30
C PRO A 45 14.03 -2.65 12.85
N ALA A 46 14.97 -2.18 11.99
CA ALA A 46 14.69 -1.97 10.58
C ALA A 46 14.25 -3.26 9.88
N LEU A 47 14.97 -4.38 10.08
CA LEU A 47 14.62 -5.68 9.51
C LEU A 47 13.29 -6.21 10.06
N LEU A 48 13.00 -6.02 11.35
CA LEU A 48 11.72 -6.37 11.95
C LEU A 48 10.56 -5.54 11.38
N CYS A 49 10.76 -4.24 11.11
CA CYS A 49 9.77 -3.39 10.46
C CYS A 49 9.48 -3.87 9.02
N PHE A 50 10.51 -4.23 8.23
CA PHE A 50 10.30 -4.83 6.91
C PHE A 50 9.53 -6.15 6.99
N LEU A 51 9.90 -7.03 7.91
CA LEU A 51 9.22 -8.31 8.08
C LEU A 51 7.75 -8.10 8.47
N PHE A 52 7.48 -7.23 9.44
CA PHE A 52 6.12 -6.89 9.87
C PHE A 52 5.29 -6.32 8.71
N ALA A 53 5.83 -5.34 7.98
CA ALA A 53 5.15 -4.70 6.86
C ALA A 53 4.83 -5.70 5.73
N PHE A 54 5.76 -6.60 5.41
CA PHE A 54 5.53 -7.65 4.40
C PHE A 54 4.49 -8.67 4.85
N LEU A 55 4.54 -9.11 6.11
CA LEU A 55 3.56 -10.04 6.66
C LEU A 55 2.15 -9.41 6.64
N MET A 56 2.02 -8.16 7.07
CA MET A 56 0.74 -7.44 7.05
C MET A 56 0.21 -7.23 5.62
N GLN A 57 1.09 -6.96 4.65
CA GLN A 57 0.70 -6.82 3.24
C GLN A 57 0.22 -8.14 2.65
N ILE A 58 0.91 -9.26 2.95
CA ILE A 58 0.50 -10.60 2.51
C ILE A 58 -0.83 -10.98 3.18
N ASP A 59 -0.96 -10.72 4.47
CA ASP A 59 -2.18 -10.99 5.23
C ASP A 59 -3.38 -10.22 4.67
N ALA A 60 -3.23 -8.92 4.41
CA ALA A 60 -4.26 -8.11 3.76
C ALA A 60 -4.65 -8.66 2.38
N ASN A 61 -3.69 -9.14 1.58
CA ASN A 61 -3.97 -9.78 0.29
C ASN A 61 -4.78 -11.08 0.44
N PHE A 62 -4.45 -11.92 1.44
CA PHE A 62 -5.16 -13.16 1.72
C PHE A 62 -6.57 -12.90 2.26
N ILE A 63 -6.72 -11.93 3.18
CA ILE A 63 -8.01 -11.49 3.71
C ILE A 63 -8.92 -11.01 2.57
N ASN A 64 -8.40 -10.11 1.71
CA ASN A 64 -9.15 -9.59 0.57
C ASN A 64 -9.55 -10.70 -0.41
N ASP A 65 -8.65 -11.67 -0.67
CA ASP A 65 -8.92 -12.80 -1.57
C ASP A 65 -10.06 -13.68 -1.03
N LEU A 66 -9.98 -14.04 0.26
CA LEU A 66 -10.98 -14.89 0.91
C LEU A 66 -12.35 -14.20 1.03
N PHE A 67 -12.38 -12.97 1.54
CA PHE A 67 -13.65 -12.32 1.85
C PHE A 67 -14.36 -11.80 0.60
N ASP A 68 -13.64 -11.36 -0.44
CA ASP A 68 -14.25 -11.02 -1.74
C ASP A 68 -14.84 -12.28 -2.41
N PHE A 69 -14.14 -13.44 -2.32
CA PHE A 69 -14.67 -14.72 -2.77
C PHE A 69 -15.94 -15.15 -2.02
N LEU A 70 -15.92 -15.08 -0.67
CA LEU A 70 -17.09 -15.46 0.15
C LEU A 70 -18.30 -14.56 -0.07
N LYS A 71 -18.09 -13.29 -0.42
CA LYS A 71 -19.14 -12.34 -0.78
C LYS A 71 -19.66 -12.48 -2.21
N GLY A 72 -18.99 -13.30 -3.04
CA GLY A 72 -19.32 -13.40 -4.47
C GLY A 72 -18.99 -12.15 -5.27
N SER A 73 -18.09 -11.29 -4.75
CA SER A 73 -17.65 -10.07 -5.44
C SER A 73 -16.66 -10.37 -6.57
N ASP A 74 -16.03 -11.54 -6.55
CA ASP A 74 -15.07 -12.00 -7.58
C ASP A 74 -15.81 -12.73 -8.71
N ARG A 75 -16.53 -11.97 -9.53
CA ARG A 75 -17.32 -12.46 -10.66
C ARG A 75 -16.43 -12.80 -11.85
N GLU A 76 -16.94 -13.56 -12.83
CA GLU A 76 -16.24 -13.93 -14.06
C GLU A 76 -15.85 -12.71 -14.93
N ASP A 77 -16.63 -11.62 -14.85
CA ASP A 77 -16.41 -10.36 -15.56
C ASP A 77 -15.38 -9.43 -14.87
N ARG A 78 -14.69 -9.91 -13.81
CA ARG A 78 -13.67 -9.15 -13.10
C ARG A 78 -12.59 -8.59 -14.03
N LEU A 79 -12.34 -7.27 -13.93
CA LEU A 79 -11.30 -6.58 -14.71
C LEU A 79 -9.91 -6.71 -14.07
N GLY A 80 -9.83 -6.75 -12.75
CA GLY A 80 -8.60 -6.85 -11.98
C GLY A 80 -7.89 -8.20 -12.10
N PRO A 81 -6.68 -8.34 -11.51
CA PRO A 81 -5.94 -9.59 -11.48
C PRO A 81 -6.75 -10.75 -10.90
N GLU A 82 -6.46 -11.96 -11.39
CA GLU A 82 -7.10 -13.19 -10.91
C GLU A 82 -6.89 -13.37 -9.40
N ARG A 83 -7.91 -13.93 -8.72
CA ARG A 83 -7.92 -14.21 -7.28
C ARG A 83 -7.77 -15.69 -7.03
N ALA A 84 -6.93 -16.07 -6.06
CA ALA A 84 -6.57 -17.46 -5.85
C ALA A 84 -7.76 -18.33 -5.40
N CYS A 85 -8.66 -17.81 -4.54
CA CYS A 85 -9.85 -18.53 -4.12
C CYS A 85 -10.88 -18.65 -5.26
N ALA A 86 -11.11 -17.59 -6.01
CA ALA A 86 -12.07 -17.59 -7.13
C ALA A 86 -11.64 -18.51 -8.27
N GLN A 87 -10.33 -18.64 -8.50
CA GLN A 87 -9.76 -19.55 -9.51
C GLN A 87 -9.58 -20.99 -9.01
N GLY A 88 -9.94 -21.30 -7.74
CA GLY A 88 -9.73 -22.61 -7.15
C GLY A 88 -8.26 -22.98 -6.91
N TRP A 89 -7.33 -22.02 -7.02
CA TRP A 89 -5.90 -22.26 -6.78
C TRP A 89 -5.60 -22.47 -5.29
N ILE A 90 -6.38 -21.85 -4.40
CA ILE A 90 -6.31 -22.07 -2.96
C ILE A 90 -7.73 -22.29 -2.44
N SER A 91 -7.94 -23.37 -1.70
CA SER A 91 -9.24 -23.62 -1.07
C SER A 91 -9.50 -22.60 0.05
N ALA A 92 -10.79 -22.24 0.26
CA ALA A 92 -11.16 -21.30 1.33
C ALA A 92 -10.67 -21.77 2.72
N LYS A 93 -10.65 -23.10 2.98
CA LYS A 93 -10.11 -23.67 4.23
C LYS A 93 -8.60 -23.41 4.35
N ALA A 94 -7.83 -23.65 3.27
CA ALA A 94 -6.40 -23.39 3.26
C ALA A 94 -6.11 -21.89 3.39
N MET A 95 -6.89 -21.02 2.72
CA MET A 95 -6.73 -19.57 2.82
C MET A 95 -6.97 -19.06 4.25
N LYS A 96 -7.97 -19.58 4.97
CA LYS A 96 -8.17 -19.28 6.40
C LYS A 96 -6.97 -19.66 7.25
N ALA A 97 -6.37 -20.82 7.01
CA ALA A 97 -5.15 -21.25 7.70
C ALA A 97 -3.95 -20.36 7.34
N GLY A 98 -3.83 -19.94 6.07
CA GLY A 98 -2.83 -18.98 5.62
C GLY A 98 -2.94 -17.63 6.34
N ILE A 99 -4.15 -17.07 6.43
CA ILE A 99 -4.44 -15.83 7.18
C ILE A 99 -4.04 -16.02 8.66
N ALA A 100 -4.49 -17.08 9.32
CA ALA A 100 -4.14 -17.32 10.71
C ALA A 100 -2.62 -17.42 10.93
N CYS A 101 -1.88 -18.03 10.00
CA CYS A 101 -0.44 -18.14 10.05
C CYS A 101 0.24 -16.77 9.86
N THR A 102 -0.15 -15.99 8.83
CA THR A 102 0.44 -14.66 8.58
C THR A 102 0.12 -13.68 9.69
N THR A 103 -1.12 -13.65 10.19
CA THR A 103 -1.53 -12.81 11.34
C THR A 103 -0.72 -13.17 12.60
N LEU A 104 -0.53 -14.48 12.90
CA LEU A 104 0.26 -14.92 14.04
C LEU A 104 1.73 -14.50 13.91
N LEU A 105 2.34 -14.70 12.74
CA LEU A 105 3.73 -14.30 12.48
C LEU A 105 3.90 -12.77 12.56
N ALA A 106 2.95 -12.00 12.04
CA ALA A 106 2.92 -10.55 12.20
C ALA A 106 2.81 -10.15 13.68
N GLY A 107 1.95 -10.83 14.45
CA GLY A 107 1.82 -10.63 15.89
C GLY A 107 3.12 -10.89 16.64
N ILE A 108 3.79 -12.00 16.37
CA ILE A 108 5.11 -12.32 16.97
C ILE A 108 6.14 -11.26 16.60
N THR A 109 6.21 -10.86 15.32
CA THR A 109 7.13 -9.81 14.87
C THR A 109 6.82 -8.48 15.55
N GLY A 110 5.54 -8.13 15.69
CA GLY A 110 5.09 -6.94 16.44
C GLY A 110 5.51 -6.98 17.91
N LEU A 111 5.40 -8.13 18.57
CA LEU A 111 5.89 -8.29 19.96
C LEU A 111 7.41 -8.09 20.07
N CYS A 112 8.20 -8.55 19.07
CA CYS A 112 9.63 -8.26 19.03
C CYS A 112 9.92 -6.76 18.88
N LEU A 113 9.09 -6.02 18.12
CA LEU A 113 9.22 -4.57 17.95
C LEU A 113 8.95 -3.79 19.24
N LEU A 114 8.17 -4.34 20.21
CA LEU A 114 7.97 -3.70 21.51
C LEU A 114 9.26 -3.52 22.29
N HIS A 115 10.26 -4.39 22.09
CA HIS A 115 11.57 -4.25 22.71
C HIS A 115 12.27 -2.94 22.31
N TYR A 116 12.01 -2.48 21.08
CA TYR A 116 12.62 -1.27 20.52
C TYR A 116 11.69 -0.05 20.63
N GLY A 117 10.40 -0.20 20.39
CA GLY A 117 9.46 0.90 20.28
C GLY A 117 8.60 1.15 21.54
N GLY A 118 8.74 0.30 22.60
CA GLY A 118 7.94 0.45 23.82
C GLY A 118 6.50 -0.08 23.69
N LEU A 119 5.76 -0.01 24.82
CA LEU A 119 4.39 -0.53 24.92
C LEU A 119 3.37 0.29 24.10
N GLU A 120 3.69 1.52 23.75
CA GLU A 120 2.90 2.40 22.91
C GLU A 120 2.73 1.86 21.47
N MET A 121 3.55 0.88 21.07
CA MET A 121 3.36 0.18 19.79
C MET A 121 2.24 -0.86 19.83
N ILE A 122 1.76 -1.28 21.01
CA ILE A 122 0.67 -2.25 21.14
C ILE A 122 -0.62 -1.75 20.45
N PRO A 123 -1.16 -0.56 20.75
CA PRO A 123 -2.36 -0.07 20.08
C PRO A 123 -2.17 0.08 18.56
N VAL A 124 -0.96 0.43 18.10
CA VAL A 124 -0.66 0.53 16.67
C VAL A 124 -0.73 -0.84 16.00
N GLY A 125 -0.08 -1.87 16.57
CA GLY A 125 -0.12 -3.24 16.04
C GLY A 125 -1.54 -3.81 16.01
N ILE A 126 -2.31 -3.61 17.09
CA ILE A 126 -3.72 -4.01 17.16
C ILE A 126 -4.54 -3.29 16.08
N ALA A 127 -4.36 -1.98 15.90
CA ALA A 127 -5.03 -1.21 14.87
C ALA A 127 -4.70 -1.75 13.47
N CYS A 128 -3.42 -2.02 13.16
CA CYS A 128 -3.02 -2.61 11.87
C CYS A 128 -3.77 -3.91 11.58
N MET A 129 -3.86 -4.82 12.56
CA MET A 129 -4.55 -6.11 12.40
C MET A 129 -6.07 -5.91 12.23
N ILE A 130 -6.69 -5.10 13.08
CA ILE A 130 -8.13 -4.82 13.01
C ILE A 130 -8.51 -4.20 11.65
N PHE A 131 -7.77 -3.18 11.21
CA PHE A 131 -8.09 -2.48 9.96
C PHE A 131 -7.78 -3.31 8.72
N ALA A 132 -6.81 -4.24 8.76
CA ALA A 132 -6.60 -5.21 7.68
C ALA A 132 -7.86 -6.06 7.43
N PHE A 133 -8.56 -6.48 8.50
CA PHE A 133 -9.84 -7.17 8.39
C PHE A 133 -10.99 -6.24 8.02
N LEU A 134 -11.16 -5.12 8.71
CA LEU A 134 -12.27 -4.18 8.51
C LEU A 134 -12.27 -3.53 7.12
N TYR A 135 -11.13 -3.51 6.44
CA TYR A 135 -11.03 -3.00 5.09
C TYR A 135 -11.99 -3.72 4.13
N THR A 136 -12.03 -5.07 4.17
CA THR A 136 -12.85 -5.89 3.26
C THR A 136 -13.90 -6.71 3.99
N ALA A 137 -13.67 -7.08 5.27
CA ALA A 137 -14.51 -7.98 6.04
C ALA A 137 -15.50 -7.23 6.96
N GLY A 138 -16.45 -7.98 7.54
CA GLY A 138 -17.41 -7.49 8.53
C GLY A 138 -18.67 -6.88 7.91
N PRO A 139 -19.56 -6.38 8.78
CA PRO A 139 -20.87 -5.85 8.35
C PRO A 139 -20.78 -4.47 7.68
N TYR A 140 -19.68 -3.73 7.93
CA TYR A 140 -19.42 -2.41 7.38
C TYR A 140 -18.00 -2.32 6.80
N PRO A 141 -17.73 -2.97 5.64
CA PRO A 141 -16.39 -2.96 5.07
C PRO A 141 -16.00 -1.54 4.62
N LEU A 142 -14.88 -1.03 5.14
CA LEU A 142 -14.48 0.36 4.96
C LEU A 142 -14.19 0.70 3.48
N ALA A 143 -13.65 -0.26 2.72
CA ALA A 143 -13.44 -0.10 1.28
C ALA A 143 -14.73 0.16 0.49
N TYR A 144 -15.89 -0.35 0.98
CA TYR A 144 -17.19 -0.15 0.33
C TYR A 144 -17.80 1.22 0.61
N HIS A 145 -17.34 1.91 1.66
CA HIS A 145 -17.90 3.18 2.13
C HIS A 145 -17.07 4.41 1.78
N GLY A 146 -15.99 4.25 1.00
CA GLY A 146 -15.16 5.35 0.53
C GLY A 146 -14.09 5.80 1.52
N TRP A 147 -13.75 4.94 2.50
CA TRP A 147 -12.67 5.20 3.46
C TRP A 147 -11.29 4.72 2.96
N GLY A 148 -11.24 4.11 1.76
CA GLY A 148 -10.03 3.49 1.24
C GLY A 148 -8.85 4.44 1.16
N ASP A 149 -9.05 5.63 0.59
CA ASP A 149 -8.00 6.64 0.39
C ASP A 149 -7.42 7.13 1.73
N LEU A 150 -8.29 7.39 2.73
CA LEU A 150 -7.83 7.75 4.07
C LEU A 150 -7.05 6.61 4.75
N LEU A 151 -7.52 5.37 4.61
CA LEU A 151 -6.84 4.21 5.18
C LEU A 151 -5.47 3.97 4.54
N VAL A 152 -5.34 4.19 3.23
CA VAL A 152 -4.04 4.13 2.55
C VAL A 152 -3.11 5.20 3.10
N LEU A 153 -3.58 6.43 3.25
CA LEU A 153 -2.78 7.51 3.81
C LEU A 153 -2.26 7.17 5.22
N VAL A 154 -3.11 6.60 6.07
CA VAL A 154 -2.75 6.22 7.45
C VAL A 154 -1.86 4.98 7.47
N PHE A 155 -2.31 3.85 6.87
CA PHE A 155 -1.67 2.54 7.03
C PHE A 155 -0.57 2.24 6.01
N PHE A 156 -0.36 3.08 5.00
CA PHE A 156 0.78 3.00 4.08
C PHE A 156 1.64 4.26 4.09
N GLY A 157 1.18 5.35 4.72
CA GLY A 157 1.96 6.56 4.94
C GLY A 157 2.40 6.66 6.39
N PHE A 158 1.51 7.19 7.25
CA PHE A 158 1.86 7.57 8.61
C PHE A 158 2.33 6.41 9.49
N VAL A 159 1.60 5.30 9.50
CA VAL A 159 1.95 4.16 10.36
C VAL A 159 3.31 3.57 9.96
N PRO A 160 3.54 3.08 8.72
CA PRO A 160 4.78 2.38 8.44
C PRO A 160 6.00 3.29 8.34
N VAL A 161 5.89 4.53 7.83
CA VAL A 161 7.01 5.50 7.84
C VAL A 161 7.30 5.95 9.27
N GLY A 162 6.26 6.44 9.96
CA GLY A 162 6.39 7.03 11.28
C GLY A 162 6.78 6.03 12.34
N CYS A 163 6.14 4.85 12.40
CA CYS A 163 6.48 3.85 13.39
C CYS A 163 7.86 3.21 13.12
N THR A 164 8.28 3.07 11.84
CA THR A 164 9.65 2.62 11.54
C THR A 164 10.69 3.59 12.08
N TYR A 165 10.47 4.89 11.93
CA TYR A 165 11.33 5.91 12.54
C TYR A 165 11.25 5.86 14.06
N TYR A 166 10.02 5.84 14.62
CA TYR A 166 9.78 5.90 16.06
C TYR A 166 10.41 4.74 16.83
N VAL A 167 10.36 3.52 16.35
CA VAL A 167 10.97 2.35 17.03
C VAL A 167 12.50 2.46 17.15
N MET A 168 13.14 3.34 16.40
CA MET A 168 14.58 3.59 16.46
C MET A 168 14.94 4.89 17.18
N ALA A 169 14.10 5.92 17.06
CA ALA A 169 14.38 7.28 17.53
C ALA A 169 13.63 7.69 18.81
N HIS A 170 12.49 7.03 19.13
CA HIS A 170 11.54 7.41 20.18
C HIS A 170 11.08 8.87 20.10
N ASP A 171 11.00 9.39 18.88
CA ASP A 171 10.65 10.77 18.57
C ASP A 171 9.73 10.82 17.33
N TRP A 172 9.09 11.96 17.14
CA TRP A 172 8.30 12.28 15.96
C TRP A 172 8.46 13.75 15.60
N ASN A 173 9.03 14.02 14.44
CA ASN A 173 9.26 15.38 13.97
C ASN A 173 8.53 15.66 12.64
N MET A 174 8.62 16.91 12.16
CA MET A 174 7.92 17.34 10.95
C MET A 174 8.45 16.62 9.69
N SER A 175 9.74 16.22 9.65
CA SER A 175 10.28 15.44 8.53
C SER A 175 9.60 14.09 8.39
N VAL A 176 9.32 13.43 9.52
CA VAL A 176 8.56 12.16 9.55
C VAL A 176 7.14 12.39 9.04
N THR A 177 6.48 13.47 9.47
CA THR A 177 5.13 13.83 9.03
C THR A 177 5.09 14.06 7.51
N MET A 178 6.02 14.84 6.96
CA MET A 178 6.06 15.16 5.53
C MET A 178 6.42 13.96 4.67
N ALA A 179 7.38 13.11 5.10
CA ALA A 179 7.69 11.87 4.41
C ALA A 179 6.52 10.87 4.45
N SER A 180 5.83 10.75 5.58
CA SER A 180 4.63 9.91 5.73
C SER A 180 3.51 10.34 4.81
N LEU A 181 3.24 11.65 4.74
CA LEU A 181 2.24 12.24 3.86
C LEU A 181 2.60 11.99 2.39
N ALA A 182 3.83 12.30 1.98
CA ALA A 182 4.31 12.07 0.62
C ALA A 182 4.20 10.59 0.22
N CYS A 183 4.60 9.68 1.12
CA CYS A 183 4.52 8.24 0.91
C CYS A 183 3.07 7.77 0.75
N GLY A 184 2.18 8.18 1.65
CA GLY A 184 0.76 7.81 1.59
C GLY A 184 0.09 8.29 0.31
N LEU A 185 0.34 9.53 -0.11
CA LEU A 185 -0.19 10.11 -1.35
C LEU A 185 0.30 9.34 -2.60
N ILE A 186 1.58 8.95 -2.63
CA ILE A 186 2.12 8.15 -3.74
C ILE A 186 1.49 6.75 -3.79
N ILE A 187 1.32 6.10 -2.64
CA ILE A 187 0.70 4.76 -2.59
C ILE A 187 -0.78 4.84 -2.93
N ASP A 188 -1.45 5.94 -2.58
CA ASP A 188 -2.85 6.16 -2.93
C ASP A 188 -3.09 6.26 -4.45
N THR A 189 -2.09 6.65 -5.25
CA THR A 189 -2.20 6.55 -6.72
C THR A 189 -2.49 5.12 -7.19
N LEU A 190 -2.00 4.09 -6.48
CA LEU A 190 -2.27 2.69 -6.79
C LEU A 190 -3.72 2.31 -6.45
N LEU A 191 -4.27 2.82 -5.35
CA LEU A 191 -5.68 2.64 -5.02
C LEU A 191 -6.56 3.40 -6.02
N MET A 192 -6.19 4.62 -6.38
CA MET A 192 -6.93 5.45 -7.32
C MET A 192 -7.07 4.78 -8.70
N ILE A 193 -5.99 4.18 -9.26
CA ILE A 193 -6.10 3.44 -10.54
C ILE A 193 -6.94 2.18 -10.41
N ASN A 194 -6.91 1.47 -9.27
CA ASN A 194 -7.79 0.34 -9.00
C ASN A 194 -9.26 0.79 -9.00
N ASN A 195 -9.58 1.83 -8.24
CA ASN A 195 -10.93 2.40 -8.17
C ASN A 195 -11.40 2.93 -9.53
N PHE A 196 -10.49 3.54 -10.30
CA PHE A 196 -10.81 4.02 -11.66
C PHE A 196 -11.12 2.89 -12.63
N ARG A 197 -10.33 1.80 -12.60
CA ARG A 197 -10.54 0.62 -13.45
C ARG A 197 -11.88 -0.05 -13.13
N ASP A 198 -12.15 -0.25 -11.83
CA ASP A 198 -13.25 -1.07 -11.37
C ASP A 198 -14.55 -0.26 -11.14
N ARG A 199 -14.56 1.06 -11.42
CA ARG A 199 -15.65 1.99 -11.08
C ARG A 199 -17.06 1.55 -11.50
N GLU A 200 -17.18 0.90 -12.66
CA GLU A 200 -18.49 0.43 -13.16
C GLU A 200 -18.96 -0.79 -12.36
N GLN A 201 -18.06 -1.72 -12.06
CA GLN A 201 -18.33 -2.91 -11.25
C GLN A 201 -18.53 -2.55 -9.77
N ASP A 202 -17.76 -1.59 -9.26
CA ASP A 202 -17.91 -1.07 -7.91
C ASP A 202 -19.27 -0.39 -7.71
N ALA A 203 -19.74 0.38 -8.69
CA ALA A 203 -21.07 0.98 -8.64
C ALA A 203 -22.19 -0.08 -8.60
N ILE A 204 -22.08 -1.15 -9.41
CA ILE A 204 -23.04 -2.27 -9.42
C ILE A 204 -23.02 -3.03 -8.10
N SER A 205 -21.85 -3.23 -7.49
CA SER A 205 -21.70 -3.92 -6.20
C SER A 205 -22.00 -3.05 -4.98
N GLY A 206 -22.39 -1.79 -5.18
CA GLY A 206 -22.74 -0.85 -4.12
C GLY A 206 -21.53 -0.22 -3.40
N LYS A 207 -20.32 -0.37 -3.91
CA LYS A 207 -19.14 0.33 -3.41
C LYS A 207 -19.22 1.82 -3.73
N LYS A 208 -18.89 2.65 -2.75
CA LYS A 208 -18.96 4.12 -2.84
C LYS A 208 -17.56 4.71 -2.82
N THR A 209 -16.67 4.21 -3.70
CA THR A 209 -15.31 4.76 -3.84
C THR A 209 -15.36 6.22 -4.30
N ILE A 210 -14.27 6.96 -4.11
CA ILE A 210 -14.21 8.37 -4.52
C ILE A 210 -14.47 8.53 -6.02
N VAL A 211 -14.01 7.58 -6.85
CA VAL A 211 -14.23 7.59 -8.30
C VAL A 211 -15.68 7.29 -8.66
N VAL A 212 -16.36 6.40 -7.93
CA VAL A 212 -17.81 6.13 -8.13
C VAL A 212 -18.62 7.37 -7.78
N ARG A 213 -18.26 8.11 -6.71
CA ARG A 213 -19.00 9.30 -6.26
C ARG A 213 -18.78 10.52 -7.15
N LEU A 214 -17.53 10.78 -7.58
CA LEU A 214 -17.16 12.00 -8.29
C LEU A 214 -17.04 11.81 -9.80
N GLY A 215 -17.08 10.55 -10.26
CA GLY A 215 -16.97 10.21 -11.68
C GLY A 215 -15.53 10.07 -12.19
N ALA A 216 -15.42 9.48 -13.38
CA ALA A 216 -14.13 9.12 -13.98
C ALA A 216 -13.21 10.32 -14.25
N LYS A 217 -13.76 11.48 -14.67
CA LYS A 217 -12.93 12.69 -14.91
C LYS A 217 -12.25 13.15 -13.62
N ALA A 218 -13.00 13.18 -12.51
CA ALA A 218 -12.45 13.50 -11.20
C ALA A 218 -11.39 12.47 -10.76
N GLY A 219 -11.60 11.18 -11.02
CA GLY A 219 -10.62 10.14 -10.76
C GLY A 219 -9.30 10.34 -11.48
N LEU A 220 -9.30 10.75 -12.76
CA LEU A 220 -8.10 11.12 -13.51
C LEU A 220 -7.37 12.32 -12.91
N ILE A 221 -8.12 13.38 -12.57
CA ILE A 221 -7.57 14.59 -11.96
C ILE A 221 -6.96 14.26 -10.59
N LEU A 222 -7.67 13.52 -9.76
CA LEU A 222 -7.19 13.11 -8.43
C LEU A 222 -5.93 12.25 -8.53
N TYR A 223 -5.89 11.27 -9.46
CA TYR A 223 -4.69 10.47 -9.72
C TYR A 223 -3.48 11.36 -9.98
N PHE A 224 -3.61 12.36 -10.88
CA PHE A 224 -2.55 13.30 -11.19
C PHE A 224 -2.16 14.16 -9.99
N LEU A 225 -3.16 14.72 -9.27
CA LEU A 225 -2.93 15.60 -8.13
C LEU A 225 -2.27 14.89 -6.94
N LEU A 226 -2.55 13.61 -6.72
CA LEU A 226 -1.90 12.82 -5.67
C LEU A 226 -0.38 12.76 -5.87
N GLY A 227 0.08 12.47 -7.10
CA GLY A 227 1.51 12.46 -7.41
C GLY A 227 2.16 13.83 -7.31
N LEU A 228 1.46 14.88 -7.76
CA LEU A 228 1.93 16.26 -7.64
C LEU A 228 2.04 16.69 -6.17
N ALA A 229 1.02 16.40 -5.36
CA ALA A 229 1.00 16.72 -3.93
C ALA A 229 2.11 15.99 -3.16
N ALA A 230 2.39 14.73 -3.50
CA ALA A 230 3.51 13.99 -2.90
C ALA A 230 4.86 14.67 -3.19
N CYS A 231 5.08 15.11 -4.43
CA CYS A 231 6.26 15.89 -4.80
C CYS A 231 6.32 17.25 -4.08
N TRP A 232 5.15 17.88 -3.89
CA TRP A 232 5.05 19.13 -3.14
C TRP A 232 5.46 18.96 -1.67
N CYS A 233 5.06 17.87 -1.01
CA CYS A 233 5.47 17.60 0.37
C CYS A 233 7.01 17.52 0.52
N CYS A 234 7.73 17.11 -0.52
CA CYS A 234 9.18 17.03 -0.48
C CYS A 234 9.86 18.39 -0.37
N PHE A 235 9.21 19.52 -0.70
CA PHE A 235 9.78 20.86 -0.56
C PHE A 235 10.10 21.23 0.89
N TYR A 236 9.42 20.61 1.86
CA TYR A 236 9.75 20.76 3.27
C TYR A 236 11.22 20.44 3.58
N PHE A 237 11.81 19.47 2.88
CA PHE A 237 13.19 19.06 3.13
C PHE A 237 14.25 20.12 2.83
N LEU A 238 13.88 21.25 2.17
CA LEU A 238 14.75 22.44 2.07
C LEU A 238 15.03 23.05 3.45
N GLU A 239 14.06 23.05 4.35
CA GLU A 239 14.19 23.63 5.69
C GLU A 239 15.28 22.93 6.52
N ILE A 240 15.51 21.64 6.27
CA ILE A 240 16.55 20.86 6.95
C ILE A 240 17.82 20.68 6.09
N GLY A 241 17.95 21.45 5.00
CA GLY A 241 19.13 21.47 4.13
C GLY A 241 19.29 20.25 3.20
N LYS A 242 18.24 19.40 3.05
CA LYS A 242 18.26 18.21 2.20
C LYS A 242 17.78 18.50 0.78
N ILE A 243 18.59 19.26 0.01
CA ILE A 243 18.24 19.69 -1.35
C ILE A 243 17.95 18.53 -2.30
N TYR A 244 18.67 17.40 -2.17
CA TYR A 244 18.46 16.23 -3.02
C TYR A 244 17.14 15.51 -2.70
N ALA A 245 16.62 15.57 -1.46
CA ALA A 245 15.31 15.07 -1.10
C ALA A 245 14.18 15.88 -1.74
N VAL A 246 14.47 17.09 -2.22
CA VAL A 246 13.53 17.90 -3.00
C VAL A 246 13.68 17.60 -4.49
N LEU A 247 14.90 17.69 -5.03
CA LEU A 247 15.13 17.64 -6.48
C LEU A 247 14.88 16.24 -7.08
N LEU A 248 15.39 15.19 -6.44
CA LEU A 248 15.31 13.84 -7.00
C LEU A 248 13.86 13.33 -7.15
N PRO A 249 12.96 13.48 -6.17
CA PRO A 249 11.58 13.03 -6.32
C PRO A 249 10.81 13.74 -7.44
N GLN A 250 11.21 14.96 -7.85
CA GLN A 250 10.56 15.64 -8.96
C GLN A 250 10.71 14.90 -10.29
N LEU A 251 11.76 14.09 -10.46
CA LEU A 251 11.95 13.26 -11.65
C LEU A 251 10.82 12.22 -11.82
N TYR A 252 10.15 11.83 -10.73
CA TYR A 252 8.96 11.00 -10.77
C TYR A 252 7.81 11.62 -11.58
N LEU A 253 7.71 12.95 -11.65
CA LEU A 253 6.62 13.60 -12.37
C LEU A 253 6.62 13.24 -13.87
N ILE A 254 7.78 12.97 -14.46
CA ILE A 254 7.88 12.58 -15.88
C ILE A 254 7.09 11.29 -16.16
N PRO A 255 7.43 10.14 -15.56
CA PRO A 255 6.66 8.92 -15.78
C PRO A 255 5.23 9.02 -15.25
N HIS A 256 4.96 9.82 -14.20
CA HIS A 256 3.61 10.00 -13.66
C HIS A 256 2.68 10.71 -14.66
N ILE A 257 3.15 11.77 -15.32
CA ILE A 257 2.42 12.48 -16.37
C ILE A 257 2.12 11.52 -17.54
N LEU A 258 3.12 10.77 -18.00
CA LEU A 258 2.94 9.80 -19.08
C LEU A 258 1.91 8.73 -18.73
N THR A 259 1.98 8.17 -17.51
CA THR A 259 1.02 7.18 -17.03
C THR A 259 -0.38 7.77 -16.91
N THR A 260 -0.53 9.03 -16.46
CA THR A 260 -1.83 9.72 -16.43
C THR A 260 -2.41 9.88 -17.84
N GLN A 261 -1.58 10.22 -18.82
CA GLN A 261 -2.01 10.33 -20.24
C GLN A 261 -2.43 8.96 -20.80
N HIS A 262 -1.68 7.89 -20.49
CA HIS A 262 -2.04 6.52 -20.89
C HIS A 262 -3.38 6.11 -20.24
N MET A 263 -3.56 6.37 -18.94
CA MET A 263 -4.81 6.12 -18.23
C MET A 263 -6.00 6.84 -18.89
N ALA A 264 -5.81 8.10 -19.29
CA ALA A 264 -6.82 8.90 -19.99
C ALA A 264 -7.16 8.35 -21.38
N ARG A 265 -6.16 7.82 -22.13
CA ARG A 265 -6.37 7.24 -23.47
C ARG A 265 -7.08 5.90 -23.41
N ILE A 266 -6.67 5.01 -22.48
CA ILE A 266 -7.28 3.66 -22.33
C ILE A 266 -8.68 3.79 -21.75
N TYR A 267 -8.86 4.57 -20.74
CA TYR A 267 -10.10 4.97 -20.06
C TYR A 267 -10.94 3.84 -19.47
N ARG A 268 -10.99 2.62 -20.06
CA ARG A 268 -11.85 1.49 -19.65
C ARG A 268 -11.21 0.12 -19.88
N GLY A 269 -11.65 -0.85 -19.06
CA GLY A 269 -11.44 -2.27 -19.32
C GLY A 269 -10.10 -2.83 -18.83
N LYS A 270 -9.84 -4.08 -19.17
CA LYS A 270 -8.68 -4.86 -18.68
C LYS A 270 -7.32 -4.27 -19.05
N ALA A 271 -7.23 -3.44 -20.09
CA ALA A 271 -5.99 -2.77 -20.49
C ALA A 271 -5.45 -1.83 -19.40
N LEU A 272 -6.32 -1.32 -18.50
CA LEU A 272 -5.91 -0.55 -17.32
C LEU A 272 -5.04 -1.34 -16.32
N ASN A 273 -4.97 -2.68 -16.42
CA ASN A 273 -4.01 -3.46 -15.63
C ASN A 273 -2.53 -3.16 -16.03
N GLY A 274 -2.28 -2.70 -17.25
CA GLY A 274 -0.98 -2.17 -17.67
C GLY A 274 -0.62 -0.90 -16.86
N ILE A 275 -1.59 0.02 -16.73
CA ILE A 275 -1.43 1.25 -15.96
C ILE A 275 -1.16 0.97 -14.47
N LEU A 276 -1.77 -0.07 -13.91
CA LEU A 276 -1.49 -0.51 -12.54
C LEU A 276 0.00 -0.89 -12.38
N GLY A 277 0.57 -1.60 -13.36
CA GLY A 277 2.00 -1.95 -13.40
C GLY A 277 2.90 -0.71 -13.53
N GLU A 278 2.55 0.25 -14.40
CA GLU A 278 3.26 1.51 -14.55
C GLU A 278 3.23 2.32 -13.25
N THR A 279 2.05 2.43 -12.61
CA THR A 279 1.88 3.14 -11.33
C THR A 279 2.74 2.50 -10.24
N SER A 280 2.73 1.17 -10.11
CA SER A 280 3.55 0.45 -9.12
C SER A 280 5.05 0.70 -9.32
N ARG A 281 5.53 0.70 -10.58
CA ARG A 281 6.92 1.04 -10.92
C ARG A 281 7.24 2.49 -10.56
N ASN A 282 6.36 3.42 -10.94
CA ASN A 282 6.57 4.86 -10.69
C ASN A 282 6.59 5.16 -9.18
N MET A 283 5.73 4.52 -8.41
CA MET A 283 5.72 4.57 -6.95
C MET A 283 7.07 4.11 -6.36
N LEU A 284 7.62 3.00 -6.85
CA LEU A 284 8.94 2.53 -6.43
C LEU A 284 10.04 3.54 -6.78
N ILE A 285 10.00 4.12 -7.98
CA ILE A 285 10.94 5.16 -8.40
C ILE A 285 10.89 6.35 -7.43
N PHE A 286 9.70 6.86 -7.11
CA PHE A 286 9.55 7.95 -6.14
C PHE A 286 10.17 7.59 -4.78
N GLY A 287 9.82 6.41 -4.24
CA GLY A 287 10.34 5.97 -2.94
C GLY A 287 11.87 5.87 -2.90
N LEU A 288 12.48 5.30 -3.95
CA LEU A 288 13.94 5.21 -4.07
C LEU A 288 14.59 6.59 -4.20
N LEU A 289 14.02 7.48 -5.03
CA LEU A 289 14.55 8.82 -5.24
C LEU A 289 14.47 9.67 -3.97
N LEU A 290 13.35 9.60 -3.22
CA LEU A 290 13.23 10.31 -1.95
C LEU A 290 14.16 9.73 -0.89
N THR A 291 14.25 8.39 -0.78
CA THR A 291 15.19 7.72 0.13
C THR A 291 16.64 8.14 -0.14
N LEU A 292 17.04 8.08 -1.42
CA LEU A 292 18.40 8.50 -1.83
C LEU A 292 18.64 9.99 -1.53
N GLY A 293 17.64 10.83 -1.86
CA GLY A 293 17.75 12.27 -1.61
C GLY A 293 17.86 12.65 -0.13
N LEU A 294 17.21 11.90 0.76
CA LEU A 294 17.36 12.09 2.20
C LEU A 294 18.75 11.73 2.69
N ILE A 295 19.32 10.65 2.18
CA ILE A 295 20.65 10.16 2.62
C ILE A 295 21.77 11.06 2.12
N LEU A 296 21.67 11.61 0.89
CA LEU A 296 22.62 12.58 0.33
C LEU A 296 22.49 13.96 0.99
#